data_ecf74908f856ba2fe92707737d5849c8
#
_entry.id   ecf74908f856ba2fe92707737d5849c8
#
_cell.length_a   1.000
_cell.length_b   1.000
_cell.length_c   1.000
_cell.angle_alpha   90.00
_cell.angle_beta   90.00
_cell.angle_gamma   90.00
#
_symmetry.space_group_name_H-M   'P 1'
#
loop_
_entity.id
_entity.type
_entity.pdbx_description
1 polymer ?
#
loop_
_entity_poly.entity_id
_entity_poly.type
_entity_poly.pdbx_seq_one_letter_code
_entity_poly.pdbx_strand_id
1 'polypeptide(L)'
;MISRFIVFMFMIGSVVWTADHNLTTERTIISVGEVDTLSDWDRLINAIIYVESRGNDSAIGDRGRAVGCLQIHPICVREVNRILRKNDIPLVYTLEDRYSRAKSIEMFNIIAEQYECCEYTTFMEYAEIVARRWNGGPRGHKKRATIKYFNKVKKQL
;
A
#
# COMPACT_ATOMS: atom_id res chain seq x y z
N MET A 1 -9.66 11.86 -22.57
CA MET A 1 -8.88 10.94 -21.71
C MET A 1 -7.70 11.71 -21.18
N ILE A 2 -7.81 12.27 -19.97
CA ILE A 2 -6.77 13.12 -19.38
C ILE A 2 -6.01 12.25 -18.38
N SER A 3 -4.76 11.92 -18.75
CA SER A 3 -3.82 11.18 -17.90
C SER A 3 -3.40 12.07 -16.73
N ARG A 4 -3.80 11.72 -15.51
CA ARG A 4 -3.31 12.36 -14.29
C ARG A 4 -1.94 11.78 -13.95
N PHE A 5 -0.88 12.47 -14.38
CA PHE A 5 0.47 12.24 -13.85
C PHE A 5 0.54 12.89 -12.47
N ILE A 6 0.69 12.07 -11.43
CA ILE A 6 1.11 12.55 -10.11
C ILE A 6 2.64 12.56 -10.12
N VAL A 7 3.20 13.77 -10.26
CA VAL A 7 4.65 14.02 -10.14
C VAL A 7 4.96 14.11 -8.65
N PHE A 8 5.70 13.14 -8.11
CA PHE A 8 6.34 13.28 -6.80
C PHE A 8 7.49 14.29 -6.92
N MET A 9 7.24 15.51 -6.44
CA MET A 9 8.24 16.57 -6.38
C MET A 9 9.03 16.42 -5.08
N PHE A 10 10.27 15.94 -5.17
CA PHE A 10 11.24 16.02 -4.09
C PHE A 10 11.66 17.49 -3.90
N MET A 11 11.19 18.10 -2.82
CA MET A 11 11.67 19.43 -2.39
C MET A 11 12.98 19.23 -1.62
N ILE A 12 14.10 19.54 -2.27
CA ILE A 12 15.38 19.73 -1.57
C ILE A 12 15.36 21.15 -1.02
N GLY A 13 15.05 21.30 0.25
CA GLY A 13 15.08 22.55 0.97
C GLY A 13 16.52 22.95 1.31
N SER A 14 17.05 23.95 0.62
CA SER A 14 18.29 24.61 1.00
C SER A 14 18.06 25.46 2.23
N VAL A 15 18.64 25.10 3.38
CA VAL A 15 18.64 25.90 4.58
C VAL A 15 19.73 26.97 4.48
N VAL A 16 19.34 28.21 4.30
CA VAL A 16 20.23 29.37 4.44
C VAL A 16 20.20 29.78 5.90
N TRP A 17 21.36 29.67 6.58
CA TRP A 17 21.56 30.13 7.95
C TRP A 17 21.84 31.65 7.96
N THR A 18 20.94 32.46 8.50
CA THR A 18 21.25 33.82 8.92
C THR A 18 21.11 33.89 10.43
N ALA A 19 22.21 34.23 11.09
CA ALA A 19 22.24 34.48 12.50
C ALA A 19 21.75 35.92 12.77
N ASP A 20 20.76 36.08 13.63
CA ASP A 20 20.51 37.33 14.33
C ASP A 20 20.04 37.09 15.78
N HIS A 21 20.60 37.92 16.65
CA HIS A 21 20.62 37.80 18.10
C HIS A 21 19.35 38.26 18.78
N ASN A 22 19.08 37.60 19.93
CA ASN A 22 18.35 38.03 21.13
C ASN A 22 16.87 38.41 21.00
N LEU A 23 16.05 37.48 21.52
CA LEU A 23 14.98 37.84 22.47
C LEU A 23 14.50 36.53 23.14
N THR A 24 14.80 36.44 24.44
CA THR A 24 14.25 35.44 25.36
C THR A 24 12.74 35.56 25.42
N THR A 25 12.03 34.71 24.79
CA THR A 25 10.63 34.43 25.04
C THR A 25 10.49 32.96 25.31
N GLU A 26 10.24 32.58 26.54
CA GLU A 26 9.88 31.24 26.93
C GLU A 26 8.64 30.82 26.12
N ARG A 27 8.87 30.11 25.02
CA ARG A 27 7.79 29.39 24.36
C ARG A 27 7.61 28.09 25.12
N THR A 28 6.55 28.04 25.92
CA THR A 28 5.97 26.78 26.35
C THR A 28 5.65 25.98 25.11
N ILE A 29 6.53 25.05 24.77
CA ILE A 29 6.25 24.06 23.71
C ILE A 29 5.21 23.13 24.32
N ILE A 30 3.94 23.43 24.05
CA ILE A 30 2.90 22.44 24.17
C ILE A 30 3.17 21.48 23.01
N SER A 31 3.87 20.38 23.30
CA SER A 31 3.90 19.26 22.40
C SER A 31 2.49 18.68 22.36
N VAL A 32 1.67 19.22 21.46
CA VAL A 32 0.49 18.50 21.01
C VAL A 32 1.04 17.24 20.38
N GLY A 33 0.91 16.11 21.09
CA GLY A 33 1.26 14.81 20.54
C GLY A 33 0.53 14.70 19.20
N GLU A 34 1.31 14.64 18.12
CA GLU A 34 0.82 14.31 16.81
C GLU A 34 0.16 12.93 16.96
N VAL A 35 -1.15 12.90 17.03
CA VAL A 35 -1.90 11.64 16.93
C VAL A 35 -1.67 11.20 15.50
N ASP A 36 -0.74 10.27 15.34
CA ASP A 36 -0.42 9.62 14.05
C ASP A 36 -1.64 8.79 13.63
N THR A 37 -2.64 9.49 13.08
CA THR A 37 -3.83 8.84 12.54
C THR A 37 -3.47 8.24 11.20
N LEU A 38 -3.28 6.92 11.16
CA LEU A 38 -3.10 6.18 9.92
C LEU A 38 -4.17 6.58 8.90
N SER A 39 -3.75 6.81 7.66
CA SER A 39 -4.70 7.04 6.57
C SER A 39 -5.63 5.83 6.40
N ASP A 40 -6.81 6.04 5.85
CA ASP A 40 -7.73 4.95 5.53
C ASP A 40 -7.09 3.89 4.61
N TRP A 41 -6.18 4.33 3.73
CA TRP A 41 -5.40 3.43 2.88
C TRP A 41 -4.43 2.57 3.70
N ASP A 42 -3.68 3.15 4.63
CA ASP A 42 -2.77 2.41 5.50
C ASP A 42 -3.53 1.43 6.39
N ARG A 43 -4.70 1.83 6.89
CA ARG A 43 -5.59 0.93 7.66
C ARG A 43 -5.99 -0.28 6.82
N LEU A 44 -6.37 -0.07 5.56
CA LEU A 44 -6.73 -1.16 4.65
C LEU A 44 -5.56 -2.09 4.39
N ILE A 45 -4.38 -1.56 4.09
CA ILE A 45 -3.16 -2.37 3.86
C ILE A 45 -2.84 -3.19 5.10
N ASN A 46 -2.85 -2.58 6.29
CA ASN A 46 -2.57 -3.27 7.55
C ASN A 46 -3.60 -4.37 7.84
N ALA A 47 -4.88 -4.12 7.57
CA ALA A 47 -5.94 -5.12 7.69
C ALA A 47 -5.71 -6.32 6.76
N ILE A 48 -5.30 -6.08 5.52
CA ILE A 48 -4.96 -7.13 4.54
C ILE A 48 -3.73 -7.91 5.03
N ILE A 49 -2.65 -7.23 5.42
CA ILE A 49 -1.43 -7.85 5.97
C ILE A 49 -1.77 -8.76 7.16
N TYR A 50 -2.64 -8.29 8.06
CA TYR A 50 -3.05 -9.09 9.21
C TYR A 50 -3.80 -10.36 8.77
N VAL A 51 -4.69 -10.28 7.80
CA VAL A 51 -5.45 -11.43 7.30
C VAL A 51 -4.56 -12.43 6.58
N GLU A 52 -3.55 -11.96 5.82
CA GLU A 52 -2.64 -12.80 5.04
C GLU A 52 -1.61 -13.54 5.91
N SER A 53 -0.97 -12.83 6.83
CA SER A 53 0.20 -13.37 7.56
C SER A 53 0.26 -13.03 9.05
N ARG A 54 -0.72 -12.29 9.59
CA ARG A 54 -0.67 -11.65 10.92
C ARG A 54 0.54 -10.73 11.09
N GLY A 55 0.97 -10.10 10.00
CA GLY A 55 2.12 -9.18 10.00
C GLY A 55 3.48 -9.84 9.90
N ASN A 56 3.57 -11.14 9.60
CA ASN A 56 4.85 -11.85 9.50
C ASN A 56 5.47 -11.67 8.10
N ASP A 57 6.61 -10.95 8.03
CA ASP A 57 7.34 -10.70 6.78
C ASP A 57 8.04 -11.94 6.21
N SER A 58 8.27 -12.95 7.05
CA SER A 58 8.88 -14.23 6.66
C SER A 58 7.86 -15.34 6.45
N ALA A 59 6.56 -15.02 6.43
CA ALA A 59 5.52 -16.03 6.25
C ALA A 59 5.65 -16.73 4.91
N ILE A 60 5.50 -18.05 4.93
CA ILE A 60 5.49 -18.90 3.73
C ILE A 60 4.20 -19.73 3.74
N GLY A 61 3.40 -19.56 2.72
CA GLY A 61 2.12 -20.25 2.54
C GLY A 61 2.02 -20.93 1.19
N ASP A 62 0.88 -21.56 0.92
CA ASP A 62 0.54 -22.22 -0.34
C ASP A 62 1.69 -23.07 -0.90
N ARG A 63 2.25 -23.96 -0.08
CA ARG A 63 3.36 -24.86 -0.45
C ARG A 63 4.60 -24.11 -0.97
N GLY A 64 4.94 -22.98 -0.35
CA GLY A 64 6.10 -22.15 -0.70
C GLY A 64 5.84 -21.10 -1.79
N ARG A 65 4.63 -21.00 -2.33
CA ARG A 65 4.32 -20.04 -3.40
C ARG A 65 3.94 -18.67 -2.88
N ALA A 66 3.18 -18.60 -1.80
CA ALA A 66 2.79 -17.35 -1.15
C ALA A 66 3.85 -16.96 -0.12
N VAL A 67 4.40 -15.74 -0.21
CA VAL A 67 5.54 -15.32 0.60
C VAL A 67 5.35 -13.90 1.13
N GLY A 68 5.85 -13.67 2.34
CA GLY A 68 5.92 -12.36 2.98
C GLY A 68 4.62 -11.92 3.63
N CYS A 69 4.61 -10.69 4.14
CA CYS A 69 3.48 -10.14 4.89
C CYS A 69 2.16 -10.11 4.10
N LEU A 70 2.22 -9.93 2.79
CA LEU A 70 1.08 -9.88 1.89
C LEU A 70 0.86 -11.19 1.12
N GLN A 71 1.57 -12.27 1.45
CA GLN A 71 1.47 -13.59 0.83
C GLN A 71 1.52 -13.52 -0.72
N ILE A 72 2.51 -12.77 -1.23
CA ILE A 72 2.65 -12.49 -2.66
C ILE A 72 3.09 -13.75 -3.42
N HIS A 73 2.33 -14.10 -4.45
CA HIS A 73 2.65 -15.18 -5.37
C HIS A 73 3.61 -14.72 -6.49
N PRO A 74 4.41 -15.63 -7.09
CA PRO A 74 5.28 -15.28 -8.23
C PRO A 74 4.54 -14.66 -9.41
N ILE A 75 3.26 -14.99 -9.60
CA ILE A 75 2.43 -14.38 -10.65
C ILE A 75 2.22 -12.89 -10.39
N CYS A 76 2.08 -12.46 -9.13
CA CYS A 76 1.92 -11.05 -8.77
C CYS A 76 3.20 -10.26 -9.10
N VAL A 77 4.39 -10.80 -8.78
CA VAL A 77 5.67 -10.17 -9.12
C VAL A 77 5.81 -10.01 -10.64
N ARG A 78 5.46 -11.04 -11.41
CA ARG A 78 5.46 -10.94 -12.89
C ARG A 78 4.50 -9.88 -13.40
N GLU A 79 3.31 -9.78 -12.79
CA GLU A 79 2.32 -8.77 -13.17
C GLU A 79 2.79 -7.36 -12.86
N VAL A 80 3.35 -7.11 -11.68
CA VAL A 80 3.97 -5.83 -11.32
C VAL A 80 5.03 -5.43 -12.34
N ASN A 81 5.96 -6.33 -12.65
CA ASN A 81 7.02 -6.08 -13.63
C ASN A 81 6.46 -5.85 -15.04
N ARG A 82 5.34 -6.48 -15.40
CA ARG A 82 4.65 -6.22 -16.66
C ARG A 82 4.05 -4.82 -16.69
N ILE A 83 3.42 -4.39 -15.59
CA ILE A 83 2.85 -3.05 -15.45
C ILE A 83 3.94 -1.98 -15.56
N LEU A 84 5.06 -2.15 -14.84
CA LEU A 84 6.18 -1.22 -14.85
C LEU A 84 6.76 -1.06 -16.26
N ARG A 85 7.03 -2.18 -16.96
CA ARG A 85 7.51 -2.12 -18.35
C ARG A 85 6.53 -1.43 -19.29
N LYS A 86 5.22 -1.65 -19.13
CA LYS A 86 4.20 -1.01 -19.97
C LYS A 86 4.17 0.50 -19.80
N ASN A 87 4.58 0.99 -18.63
CA ASN A 87 4.61 2.42 -18.29
C ASN A 87 6.02 3.03 -18.39
N ASP A 88 6.97 2.32 -19.01
CA ASP A 88 8.37 2.75 -19.18
C ASP A 88 9.08 3.12 -17.87
N ILE A 89 8.71 2.45 -16.76
CA ILE A 89 9.33 2.62 -15.45
C ILE A 89 10.51 1.63 -15.31
N PRO A 90 11.77 2.09 -15.14
CA PRO A 90 12.96 1.23 -15.11
C PRO A 90 13.18 0.60 -13.72
N LEU A 91 12.12 0.03 -13.14
CA LEU A 91 12.14 -0.68 -11.86
C LEU A 91 11.74 -2.13 -12.10
N VAL A 92 12.43 -3.06 -11.43
CA VAL A 92 12.17 -4.50 -11.53
C VAL A 92 12.18 -5.10 -10.13
N TYR A 93 11.10 -5.79 -9.78
CA TYR A 93 11.01 -6.58 -8.55
C TYR A 93 11.43 -8.02 -8.79
N THR A 94 12.11 -8.60 -7.80
CA THR A 94 12.52 -10.00 -7.75
C THR A 94 11.60 -10.83 -6.86
N LEU A 95 11.76 -12.14 -6.86
CA LEU A 95 11.02 -13.01 -5.94
C LEU A 95 11.44 -12.81 -4.47
N GLU A 96 12.67 -12.38 -4.22
CA GLU A 96 13.20 -12.09 -2.90
C GLU A 96 12.59 -10.82 -2.29
N ASP A 97 12.18 -9.86 -3.11
CA ASP A 97 11.57 -8.62 -2.65
C ASP A 97 10.25 -8.83 -1.88
N ARG A 98 9.63 -10.00 -2.01
CA ARG A 98 8.43 -10.39 -1.27
C ARG A 98 8.64 -10.52 0.24
N TYR A 99 9.89 -10.70 0.70
CA TYR A 99 10.25 -10.73 2.12
C TYR A 99 10.43 -9.32 2.72
N SER A 100 10.53 -8.29 1.89
CA SER A 100 10.56 -6.90 2.33
C SER A 100 9.14 -6.36 2.44
N ARG A 101 8.74 -5.91 3.64
CA ARG A 101 7.43 -5.29 3.87
C ARG A 101 7.23 -4.08 2.98
N ALA A 102 8.21 -3.18 2.90
CA ALA A 102 8.13 -1.97 2.08
C ALA A 102 7.90 -2.32 0.61
N LYS A 103 8.72 -3.21 0.04
CA LYS A 103 8.58 -3.64 -1.37
C LYS A 103 7.29 -4.43 -1.62
N SER A 104 6.81 -5.18 -0.66
CA SER A 104 5.51 -5.87 -0.74
C SER A 104 4.36 -4.87 -0.82
N ILE A 105 4.40 -3.80 -0.02
CA ILE A 105 3.41 -2.72 -0.06
C ILE A 105 3.49 -1.95 -1.39
N GLU A 106 4.70 -1.65 -1.88
CA GLU A 106 4.87 -1.02 -3.21
C GLU A 106 4.24 -1.88 -4.33
N MET A 107 4.53 -3.18 -4.35
CA MET A 107 3.92 -4.10 -5.32
C MET A 107 2.39 -4.16 -5.20
N PHE A 108 1.86 -4.13 -3.98
CA PHE A 108 0.42 -4.07 -3.73
C PHE A 108 -0.19 -2.80 -4.31
N ASN A 109 0.43 -1.63 -4.06
CA ASN A 109 -0.02 -0.33 -4.56
C ASN A 109 -0.05 -0.31 -6.10
N ILE A 110 1.00 -0.77 -6.76
CA ILE A 110 1.07 -0.86 -8.23
C ILE A 110 -0.08 -1.69 -8.80
N ILE A 111 -0.40 -2.82 -8.16
CA ILE A 111 -1.52 -3.67 -8.60
C ILE A 111 -2.86 -2.99 -8.32
N ALA A 112 -3.04 -2.37 -7.16
CA ALA A 112 -4.29 -1.70 -6.79
C ALA A 112 -4.62 -0.57 -7.77
N GLU A 113 -3.65 0.30 -8.05
CA GLU A 113 -3.77 1.41 -9.01
C GLU A 113 -4.05 0.92 -10.44
N GLN A 114 -3.33 -0.11 -10.91
CA GLN A 114 -3.52 -0.64 -12.26
C GLN A 114 -4.94 -1.14 -12.51
N TYR A 115 -5.58 -1.67 -11.48
CA TYR A 115 -6.92 -2.27 -11.57
C TYR A 115 -8.01 -1.40 -10.98
N GLU A 116 -7.73 -0.14 -10.68
CA GLU A 116 -8.74 0.83 -10.27
C GLU A 116 -9.68 1.11 -11.45
N CYS A 117 -10.96 0.70 -11.35
CA CYS A 117 -11.88 0.81 -12.47
C CYS A 117 -13.36 0.94 -12.06
N CYS A 118 -13.65 1.07 -10.77
CA CYS A 118 -15.03 1.11 -10.30
C CYS A 118 -15.27 2.39 -9.54
N GLU A 119 -16.42 3.01 -9.77
CA GLU A 119 -16.90 4.09 -8.92
C GLU A 119 -17.24 3.52 -7.54
N TYR A 120 -16.89 4.25 -6.51
CA TYR A 120 -17.22 3.97 -5.12
C TYR A 120 -17.62 5.27 -4.43
N THR A 121 -18.55 5.19 -3.49
CA THR A 121 -19.05 6.36 -2.77
C THR A 121 -18.54 6.41 -1.34
N THR A 122 -18.08 5.28 -0.82
CA THR A 122 -17.57 5.16 0.55
C THR A 122 -16.24 4.44 0.58
N PHE A 123 -15.43 4.72 1.63
CA PHE A 123 -14.19 3.97 1.87
C PHE A 123 -14.43 2.45 1.99
N MET A 124 -15.54 2.04 2.60
CA MET A 124 -15.85 0.62 2.77
C MET A 124 -16.12 -0.11 1.45
N GLU A 125 -16.76 0.54 0.50
CA GLU A 125 -16.94 0.01 -0.86
C GLU A 125 -15.60 -0.13 -1.59
N TYR A 126 -14.76 0.89 -1.49
CA TYR A 126 -13.40 0.86 -2.02
C TYR A 126 -12.58 -0.28 -1.42
N ALA A 127 -12.57 -0.38 -0.08
CA ALA A 127 -11.85 -1.43 0.65
C ALA A 127 -12.33 -2.84 0.23
N GLU A 128 -13.64 -3.03 0.02
CA GLU A 128 -14.18 -4.29 -0.47
C GLU A 128 -13.65 -4.63 -1.86
N ILE A 129 -13.68 -3.68 -2.79
CA ILE A 129 -13.21 -3.88 -4.16
C ILE A 129 -11.74 -4.26 -4.17
N VAL A 130 -10.89 -3.50 -3.46
CA VAL A 130 -9.44 -3.72 -3.40
C VAL A 130 -9.11 -5.06 -2.75
N ALA A 131 -9.64 -5.35 -1.56
CA ALA A 131 -9.36 -6.59 -0.85
C ALA A 131 -9.80 -7.83 -1.64
N ARG A 132 -10.99 -7.78 -2.26
CA ARG A 132 -11.50 -8.89 -3.07
C ARG A 132 -10.72 -9.08 -4.36
N ARG A 133 -10.15 -8.02 -4.94
CA ARG A 133 -9.24 -8.12 -6.08
C ARG A 133 -7.90 -8.68 -5.67
N TRP A 134 -7.37 -8.27 -4.52
CA TRP A 134 -6.14 -8.85 -3.99
C TRP A 134 -6.25 -10.37 -3.88
N ASN A 135 -7.30 -10.86 -3.25
CA ASN A 135 -7.53 -12.29 -3.05
C ASN A 135 -7.92 -13.06 -4.33
N GLY A 136 -8.68 -12.45 -5.22
CA GLY A 136 -9.31 -13.14 -6.35
C GLY A 136 -8.79 -12.73 -7.74
N GLY A 137 -7.79 -11.86 -7.82
CA GLY A 137 -7.26 -11.28 -9.07
C GLY A 137 -8.14 -10.16 -9.63
N PRO A 138 -7.86 -9.64 -10.83
CA PRO A 138 -8.48 -8.43 -11.38
C PRO A 138 -10.02 -8.39 -11.36
N ARG A 139 -10.66 -9.54 -11.46
CA ARG A 139 -12.14 -9.68 -11.36
C ARG A 139 -12.60 -10.21 -10.00
N GLY A 140 -11.74 -10.19 -8.99
CA GLY A 140 -12.03 -10.74 -7.65
C GLY A 140 -13.28 -10.15 -7.01
N HIS A 141 -13.50 -8.84 -7.14
CA HIS A 141 -14.66 -8.14 -6.61
C HIS A 141 -16.01 -8.68 -7.15
N LYS A 142 -16.03 -9.34 -8.31
CA LYS A 142 -17.22 -9.99 -8.90
C LYS A 142 -17.40 -11.45 -8.46
N LYS A 143 -16.40 -12.07 -7.81
CA LYS A 143 -16.43 -13.48 -7.44
C LYS A 143 -17.07 -13.68 -6.07
N ARG A 144 -18.09 -14.53 -5.96
CA ARG A 144 -18.71 -14.89 -4.68
C ARG A 144 -17.72 -15.48 -3.66
N ALA A 145 -16.74 -16.23 -4.15
CA ALA A 145 -15.73 -16.88 -3.32
C ALA A 145 -14.89 -15.89 -2.49
N THR A 146 -14.67 -14.65 -2.96
CA THR A 146 -13.86 -13.63 -2.28
C THR A 146 -14.61 -12.86 -1.17
N ILE A 147 -15.92 -13.04 -1.03
CA ILE A 147 -16.73 -12.38 0.01
C ILE A 147 -16.24 -12.81 1.41
N LYS A 148 -15.97 -14.09 1.60
CA LYS A 148 -15.46 -14.60 2.88
C LYS A 148 -14.11 -13.98 3.25
N TYR A 149 -13.27 -13.71 2.27
CA TYR A 149 -12.00 -13.03 2.48
C TYR A 149 -12.23 -11.58 2.95
N PHE A 150 -13.04 -10.80 2.22
CA PHE A 150 -13.35 -9.43 2.63
C PHE A 150 -13.97 -9.35 4.04
N ASN A 151 -14.84 -10.27 4.40
CA ASN A 151 -15.40 -10.31 5.75
C ASN A 151 -14.35 -10.48 6.85
N LYS A 152 -13.18 -11.10 6.56
CA LYS A 152 -12.05 -11.15 7.49
C LYS A 152 -11.31 -9.81 7.54
N VAL A 153 -11.07 -9.18 6.38
CA VAL A 153 -10.43 -7.84 6.29
C VAL A 153 -11.27 -6.80 7.01
N LYS A 154 -12.59 -6.77 6.76
CA LYS A 154 -13.54 -5.84 7.39
C LYS A 154 -13.50 -5.86 8.91
N LYS A 155 -13.17 -7.00 9.53
CA LYS A 155 -13.07 -7.11 11.00
C LYS A 155 -11.80 -6.47 11.55
N GLN A 156 -10.85 -6.09 10.69
CA GLN A 156 -9.58 -5.48 11.05
C GLN A 156 -9.56 -3.97 10.70
N LEU A 157 -10.58 -3.47 10.02
CA LEU A 157 -10.81 -2.05 9.73
C LEU A 157 -11.53 -1.36 10.88
#